data_b7f1dd0234fa284dcfb6a4ad4ca067ed
#
_entry.id   b7f1dd0234fa284dcfb6a4ad4ca067ed
#
_cell.length_a   1.000
_cell.length_b   1.000
_cell.length_c   1.000
_cell.angle_alpha   90.00
_cell.angle_beta   90.00
_cell.angle_gamma   90.00
#
_symmetry.space_group_name_H-M   'P 1'
#
loop_
_entity.id
_entity.type
_entity.pdbx_description
1 polymer ?
#
loop_
_entity_poly.entity_id
_entity_poly.type
_entity_poly.pdbx_seq_one_letter_code
_entity_poly.pdbx_strand_id
1 'polypeptide(L)'
;MAEQDKDPFYVGYLPLPKAIKRFIVPWLVGNIVLAIGLAAVIASQDREPGDGLWETSKSVEVKGFLELDPYPVLHGEDRKIYLPVEIGKVGSQDRLRDFEPGQVIITGFVIEREGRAVLEIDPSAEYPAAEHEELINWLPGTTQEQLDDYSKSIRALREQQDLGTHTLRGEIVDPKCYLGVMQPGDGKTHKVCATLCIKGGIPPMLLVRDMQGKTAAYLLTDAKGNAFPESHYEYIADPIQVTGQVLRDGDLLIFRADLTSIRRLRVGD
;
A
#
# COMPACT_ATOMS: atom_id res chain seq x y z
N MET A 1 -26.88 -61.03 -44.12
CA MET A 1 -25.87 -60.97 -43.03
C MET A 1 -25.27 -59.56 -43.06
N ALA A 2 -25.62 -58.73 -42.08
CA ALA A 2 -25.05 -57.39 -41.98
C ALA A 2 -23.62 -57.55 -41.36
N GLU A 3 -22.65 -57.15 -42.13
CA GLU A 3 -21.25 -57.07 -41.70
C GLU A 3 -21.18 -56.00 -40.57
N GLN A 4 -20.99 -56.46 -39.35
CA GLN A 4 -20.73 -55.58 -38.22
C GLN A 4 -19.40 -54.86 -38.51
N ASP A 5 -19.48 -53.59 -38.90
CA ASP A 5 -18.34 -52.68 -39.00
C ASP A 5 -17.74 -52.55 -37.58
N LYS A 6 -16.78 -53.44 -37.24
CA LYS A 6 -16.07 -53.38 -35.99
C LYS A 6 -15.15 -52.18 -36.08
N ASP A 7 -15.48 -51.13 -35.35
CA ASP A 7 -14.57 -49.99 -35.19
C ASP A 7 -13.16 -50.53 -34.92
N PRO A 8 -12.15 -50.14 -35.73
CA PRO A 8 -10.80 -50.64 -35.51
C PRO A 8 -10.27 -50.14 -34.17
N PHE A 9 -9.57 -51.06 -33.47
CA PHE A 9 -8.94 -50.66 -32.20
C PHE A 9 -7.97 -49.51 -32.44
N TYR A 10 -8.16 -48.38 -31.72
CA TYR A 10 -7.33 -47.20 -31.87
C TYR A 10 -5.97 -47.42 -31.21
N VAL A 11 -4.91 -47.29 -31.97
CA VAL A 11 -3.51 -47.25 -31.50
C VAL A 11 -2.97 -45.89 -31.84
N GLY A 12 -2.33 -45.18 -30.87
CA GLY A 12 -2.01 -43.78 -30.93
C GLY A 12 -1.22 -43.24 -32.13
N TYR A 13 -0.62 -44.14 -32.93
CA TYR A 13 0.07 -43.79 -34.19
C TYR A 13 -0.77 -44.06 -35.45
N LEU A 14 -1.99 -44.56 -35.30
CA LEU A 14 -2.92 -44.75 -36.41
C LEU A 14 -3.91 -43.59 -36.52
N PRO A 15 -4.49 -43.39 -37.72
CA PRO A 15 -5.55 -42.38 -37.87
C PRO A 15 -6.74 -42.65 -36.94
N LEU A 16 -7.23 -41.60 -36.28
CA LEU A 16 -8.34 -41.70 -35.35
C LEU A 16 -9.60 -42.24 -36.07
N PRO A 17 -10.27 -43.29 -35.56
CA PRO A 17 -11.49 -43.83 -36.13
C PRO A 17 -12.58 -42.74 -36.26
N LYS A 18 -13.35 -42.78 -37.34
CA LYS A 18 -14.35 -41.72 -37.66
C LYS A 18 -15.38 -41.53 -36.54
N ALA A 19 -15.82 -42.61 -35.88
CA ALA A 19 -16.79 -42.57 -34.79
C ALA A 19 -16.19 -41.81 -33.58
N ILE A 20 -14.96 -42.13 -33.20
CA ILE A 20 -14.25 -41.45 -32.09
C ILE A 20 -13.97 -40.01 -32.44
N LYS A 21 -13.54 -39.73 -33.67
CA LYS A 21 -13.27 -38.37 -34.15
C LYS A 21 -14.54 -37.51 -34.09
N ARG A 22 -15.70 -38.05 -34.49
CA ARG A 22 -16.98 -37.34 -34.45
C ARG A 22 -17.39 -36.92 -33.02
N PHE A 23 -16.97 -37.68 -32.02
CA PHE A 23 -17.23 -37.36 -30.62
C PHE A 23 -16.14 -36.46 -30.01
N ILE A 24 -14.86 -36.80 -30.19
CA ILE A 24 -13.74 -36.11 -29.56
C ILE A 24 -13.58 -34.67 -30.09
N VAL A 25 -13.75 -34.45 -31.40
CA VAL A 25 -13.52 -33.12 -31.97
C VAL A 25 -14.50 -32.04 -31.43
N PRO A 26 -15.83 -32.28 -31.40
CA PRO A 26 -16.74 -31.31 -30.80
C PRO A 26 -16.49 -31.11 -29.31
N TRP A 27 -16.16 -32.17 -28.58
CA TRP A 27 -15.83 -32.08 -27.16
C TRP A 27 -14.56 -31.26 -26.92
N LEU A 28 -13.51 -31.46 -27.69
CA LEU A 28 -12.28 -30.68 -27.62
C LEU A 28 -12.50 -29.20 -27.96
N VAL A 29 -13.23 -28.95 -29.05
CA VAL A 29 -13.58 -27.59 -29.45
C VAL A 29 -14.39 -26.90 -28.36
N GLY A 30 -15.38 -27.59 -27.78
CA GLY A 30 -16.17 -27.06 -26.67
C GLY A 30 -15.32 -26.69 -25.45
N ASN A 31 -14.35 -27.52 -25.07
CA ASN A 31 -13.43 -27.21 -23.97
C ASN A 31 -12.49 -26.06 -24.29
N ILE A 32 -12.01 -25.94 -25.53
CA ILE A 32 -11.18 -24.80 -25.95
C ILE A 32 -11.99 -23.50 -25.87
N VAL A 33 -13.21 -23.50 -26.40
CA VAL A 33 -14.10 -22.31 -26.33
C VAL A 33 -14.41 -21.95 -24.88
N LEU A 34 -14.71 -22.95 -24.04
CA LEU A 34 -14.93 -22.73 -22.61
C LEU A 34 -13.68 -22.13 -21.93
N ALA A 35 -12.51 -22.69 -22.20
CA ALA A 35 -11.24 -22.19 -21.63
C ALA A 35 -10.95 -20.75 -22.06
N ILE A 36 -11.15 -20.42 -23.33
CA ILE A 36 -11.01 -19.03 -23.84
C ILE A 36 -12.03 -18.11 -23.16
N GLY A 37 -13.29 -18.54 -23.05
CA GLY A 37 -14.34 -17.77 -22.39
C GLY A 37 -14.01 -17.49 -20.91
N LEU A 38 -13.57 -18.50 -20.17
CA LEU A 38 -13.13 -18.35 -18.77
C LEU A 38 -11.91 -17.43 -18.65
N ALA A 39 -10.93 -17.58 -19.53
CA ALA A 39 -9.76 -16.73 -19.56
C ALA A 39 -10.14 -15.27 -19.85
N ALA A 40 -11.05 -15.01 -20.78
CA ALA A 40 -11.55 -13.67 -21.07
C ALA A 40 -12.31 -13.06 -19.88
N VAL A 41 -13.14 -13.85 -19.18
CA VAL A 41 -13.82 -13.40 -17.96
C VAL A 41 -12.82 -13.05 -16.87
N ILE A 42 -11.82 -13.90 -16.63
CA ILE A 42 -10.77 -13.64 -15.62
C ILE A 42 -10.01 -12.37 -15.99
N ALA A 43 -9.56 -12.25 -17.25
CA ALA A 43 -8.82 -11.08 -17.70
C ALA A 43 -9.66 -9.77 -17.64
N SER A 44 -10.98 -9.86 -17.83
CA SER A 44 -11.87 -8.69 -17.73
C SER A 44 -12.09 -8.21 -16.28
N GLN A 45 -11.77 -9.06 -15.30
CA GLN A 45 -11.84 -8.73 -13.87
C GLN A 45 -10.50 -8.28 -13.32
N ASP A 46 -9.42 -8.45 -14.08
CA ASP A 46 -8.09 -7.98 -13.71
C ASP A 46 -8.09 -6.45 -13.71
N ARG A 47 -7.59 -5.87 -12.63
CA ARG A 47 -7.39 -4.43 -12.55
C ARG A 47 -6.07 -4.10 -13.25
N GLU A 48 -6.07 -2.99 -13.97
CA GLU A 48 -4.80 -2.47 -14.48
C GLU A 48 -3.83 -2.26 -13.32
N PRO A 49 -2.57 -2.72 -13.45
CA PRO A 49 -1.55 -2.41 -12.46
C PRO A 49 -1.47 -0.89 -12.33
N GLY A 50 -1.55 -0.39 -11.11
CA GLY A 50 -1.38 1.05 -10.88
C GLY A 50 0.03 1.52 -11.27
N ASP A 51 0.22 2.82 -11.28
CA ASP A 51 1.45 3.54 -11.62
C ASP A 51 2.51 3.54 -10.50
N GLY A 52 2.43 2.61 -9.55
CA GLY A 52 3.38 2.50 -8.44
C GLY A 52 4.82 2.31 -8.91
N LEU A 53 5.70 3.15 -8.41
CA LEU A 53 7.13 3.13 -8.67
C LEU A 53 7.91 2.78 -7.40
N TRP A 54 8.80 1.83 -7.51
CA TRP A 54 9.79 1.51 -6.49
C TRP A 54 11.18 1.47 -7.12
N GLU A 55 11.88 2.59 -7.01
CA GLU A 55 13.24 2.73 -7.55
C GLU A 55 14.27 2.27 -6.52
N THR A 56 14.87 1.11 -6.76
CA THR A 56 15.85 0.49 -5.86
C THR A 56 17.29 0.64 -6.32
N SER A 57 17.50 1.19 -7.49
CA SER A 57 18.87 1.34 -8.05
C SER A 57 19.59 2.56 -7.49
N LYS A 58 18.84 3.51 -6.93
CA LYS A 58 19.41 4.78 -6.46
C LYS A 58 18.72 5.22 -5.17
N SER A 59 19.48 5.26 -4.07
CA SER A 59 19.04 5.93 -2.86
C SER A 59 19.06 7.44 -3.03
N VAL A 60 18.15 8.12 -2.35
CA VAL A 60 18.04 9.58 -2.32
C VAL A 60 18.11 10.08 -0.89
N GLU A 61 18.63 11.29 -0.72
CA GLU A 61 18.57 12.01 0.56
C GLU A 61 17.32 12.87 0.60
N VAL A 62 16.46 12.63 1.57
CA VAL A 62 15.27 13.44 1.82
C VAL A 62 15.49 14.25 3.08
N LYS A 63 15.54 15.57 2.90
CA LYS A 63 15.64 16.54 3.99
C LYS A 63 14.24 16.96 4.40
N GLY A 64 14.03 17.08 5.71
CA GLY A 64 12.71 17.48 6.18
C GLY A 64 12.58 17.47 7.69
N PHE A 65 11.35 17.74 8.15
CA PHE A 65 10.99 17.71 9.56
C PHE A 65 10.36 16.35 9.89
N LEU A 66 10.96 15.63 10.84
CA LEU A 66 10.48 14.32 11.30
C LEU A 66 9.52 14.49 12.48
N GLU A 67 8.37 13.86 12.39
CA GLU A 67 7.46 13.57 13.50
C GLU A 67 7.47 12.08 13.79
N LEU A 68 7.27 11.71 15.06
CA LEU A 68 7.34 10.32 15.49
C LEU A 68 5.98 9.74 15.89
N ASP A 69 5.04 10.59 16.33
CA ASP A 69 3.76 10.16 16.87
C ASP A 69 2.58 10.48 15.94
N PRO A 70 1.61 9.58 15.78
CA PRO A 70 1.59 8.18 16.24
C PRO A 70 2.41 7.23 15.39
N TYR A 71 2.93 7.73 14.28
CA TYR A 71 3.83 7.04 13.35
C TYR A 71 4.88 8.02 12.86
N PRO A 72 6.09 7.55 12.52
CA PRO A 72 7.07 8.39 11.86
C PRO A 72 6.53 8.96 10.54
N VAL A 73 6.59 10.28 10.42
CA VAL A 73 6.21 11.04 9.21
C VAL A 73 7.30 12.06 8.95
N LEU A 74 7.85 12.06 7.73
CA LEU A 74 8.85 13.02 7.30
C LEU A 74 8.21 14.05 6.34
N HIS A 75 8.18 15.29 6.76
CA HIS A 75 7.72 16.42 5.95
C HIS A 75 8.90 16.96 5.15
N GLY A 76 9.00 16.57 3.89
CA GLY A 76 10.11 16.94 3.02
C GLY A 76 10.13 18.41 2.66
N GLU A 77 11.33 18.96 2.46
CA GLU A 77 11.53 20.33 1.93
C GLU A 77 10.96 20.48 0.51
N ASP A 78 10.84 19.38 -0.22
CA ASP A 78 10.21 19.28 -1.53
C ASP A 78 8.67 19.36 -1.49
N ARG A 79 8.11 19.57 -0.30
CA ARG A 79 6.67 19.63 0.01
C ARG A 79 5.94 18.30 -0.08
N LYS A 80 6.64 17.18 -0.26
CA LYS A 80 6.06 15.85 -0.16
C LYS A 80 6.11 15.36 1.27
N ILE A 81 5.15 14.51 1.62
CA ILE A 81 5.15 13.80 2.89
C ILE A 81 5.53 12.36 2.64
N TYR A 82 6.50 11.89 3.40
CA TYR A 82 7.02 10.53 3.33
C TYR A 82 6.67 9.76 4.60
N LEU A 83 6.33 8.49 4.45
CA LEU A 83 6.23 7.56 5.56
C LEU A 83 7.53 6.73 5.60
N PRO A 84 8.46 6.99 6.56
CA PRO A 84 9.68 6.22 6.69
C PRO A 84 9.37 4.78 7.12
N VAL A 85 10.00 3.80 6.48
CA VAL A 85 9.89 2.38 6.80
C VAL A 85 11.24 1.69 6.63
N GLU A 86 11.41 0.54 7.29
CA GLU A 86 12.60 -0.30 7.12
C GLU A 86 12.46 -1.25 5.93
N ILE A 87 13.57 -1.90 5.56
CA ILE A 87 13.57 -3.01 4.63
C ILE A 87 12.67 -4.15 5.16
N GLY A 88 12.00 -4.83 4.24
CA GLY A 88 11.10 -5.93 4.57
C GLY A 88 9.73 -5.45 5.08
N LYS A 89 9.23 -6.09 6.13
CA LYS A 89 7.89 -5.86 6.70
C LYS A 89 7.97 -5.14 8.05
N VAL A 90 8.81 -4.14 8.14
CA VAL A 90 9.13 -3.45 9.40
C VAL A 90 8.92 -1.95 9.24
N GLY A 91 8.27 -1.33 10.21
CA GLY A 91 8.19 0.12 10.34
C GLY A 91 9.50 0.70 10.87
N SER A 92 9.64 2.01 10.84
CA SER A 92 10.86 2.70 11.25
C SER A 92 10.87 3.17 12.71
N GLN A 93 9.81 2.90 13.49
CA GLN A 93 9.66 3.41 14.85
C GLN A 93 10.84 3.04 15.75
N ASP A 94 11.30 1.78 15.69
CA ASP A 94 12.41 1.32 16.54
C ASP A 94 13.73 1.97 16.15
N ARG A 95 13.96 2.18 14.85
CA ARG A 95 15.19 2.82 14.35
C ARG A 95 15.19 4.31 14.65
N LEU A 96 14.04 4.96 14.59
CA LEU A 96 13.91 6.39 14.81
C LEU A 96 13.59 6.76 16.27
N ARG A 97 13.53 5.77 17.18
CA ARG A 97 13.17 5.94 18.60
C ARG A 97 14.04 6.96 19.33
N ASP A 98 15.35 6.93 19.02
CA ASP A 98 16.33 7.77 19.72
C ASP A 98 16.48 9.16 19.08
N PHE A 99 15.69 9.45 18.04
CA PHE A 99 15.62 10.77 17.45
C PHE A 99 14.55 11.62 18.16
N GLU A 100 14.85 12.90 18.30
CA GLU A 100 13.83 13.87 18.69
C GLU A 100 13.08 14.37 17.44
N PRO A 101 11.79 14.75 17.57
CA PRO A 101 11.07 15.41 16.48
C PRO A 101 11.81 16.66 16.03
N GLY A 102 12.17 16.76 14.76
CA GLY A 102 12.96 17.88 14.26
C GLY A 102 13.45 17.70 12.83
N GLN A 103 14.39 18.56 12.46
CA GLN A 103 15.06 18.52 11.17
C GLN A 103 15.97 17.28 11.07
N VAL A 104 15.78 16.53 9.98
CA VAL A 104 16.58 15.33 9.70
C VAL A 104 16.88 15.22 8.21
N ILE A 105 17.88 14.42 7.89
CA ILE A 105 18.14 13.92 6.55
C ILE A 105 18.02 12.40 6.60
N ILE A 106 17.11 11.84 5.85
CA ILE A 106 16.95 10.38 5.74
C ILE A 106 17.33 9.94 4.34
N THR A 107 18.29 9.04 4.24
CA THR A 107 18.70 8.41 3.00
C THR A 107 17.91 7.12 2.79
N GLY A 108 17.34 6.93 1.61
CA GLY A 108 16.52 5.77 1.34
C GLY A 108 16.04 5.67 -0.11
N PHE A 109 15.14 4.73 -0.33
CA PHE A 109 14.53 4.46 -1.62
C PHE A 109 13.08 4.91 -1.60
N VAL A 110 12.68 5.71 -2.59
CA VAL A 110 11.32 6.22 -2.68
C VAL A 110 10.41 5.19 -3.35
N ILE A 111 9.28 4.92 -2.70
CA ILE A 111 8.18 4.12 -3.23
C ILE A 111 7.01 5.08 -3.38
N GLU A 112 6.57 5.32 -4.62
CA GLU A 112 5.57 6.37 -4.90
C GLU A 112 4.44 5.84 -5.77
N ARG A 113 3.22 6.29 -5.46
CA ARG A 113 2.02 6.11 -6.30
C ARG A 113 1.05 7.25 -6.03
N GLU A 114 0.50 7.84 -7.10
CA GLU A 114 -0.57 8.83 -7.02
C GLU A 114 -0.23 10.01 -6.07
N GLY A 115 1.04 10.45 -6.09
CA GLY A 115 1.53 11.55 -5.27
C GLY A 115 1.74 11.23 -3.78
N ARG A 116 1.64 9.95 -3.38
CA ARG A 116 1.94 9.48 -2.02
C ARG A 116 3.24 8.72 -2.01
N ALA A 117 4.04 8.92 -0.97
CA ALA A 117 5.37 8.36 -0.90
C ALA A 117 5.63 7.63 0.43
N VAL A 118 6.32 6.50 0.31
CA VAL A 118 7.01 5.82 1.40
C VAL A 118 8.50 5.95 1.14
N LEU A 119 9.28 6.19 2.18
CA LEU A 119 10.74 6.21 2.13
C LEU A 119 11.26 4.95 2.81
N GLU A 120 11.70 3.97 2.02
CA GLU A 120 12.39 2.80 2.56
C GLU A 120 13.81 3.20 2.92
N ILE A 121 14.12 3.21 4.21
CA ILE A 121 15.40 3.68 4.73
C ILE A 121 16.53 2.77 4.23
N ASP A 122 17.60 3.35 3.69
CA ASP A 122 18.77 2.61 3.24
C ASP A 122 19.46 1.96 4.46
N PRO A 123 19.58 0.62 4.51
CA PRO A 123 20.19 -0.05 5.66
C PRO A 123 21.68 0.20 5.77
N SER A 124 22.32 0.62 4.68
CA SER A 124 23.75 0.94 4.66
C SER A 124 24.04 2.39 5.08
N ALA A 125 23.01 3.23 5.18
CA ALA A 125 23.19 4.59 5.64
C ALA A 125 23.55 4.58 7.13
N GLU A 126 24.71 5.11 7.45
CA GLU A 126 25.08 5.41 8.83
C GLU A 126 24.22 6.60 9.27
N TYR A 127 23.27 6.34 10.18
CA TYR A 127 22.60 7.43 10.87
C TYR A 127 23.50 7.82 12.02
N PRO A 128 23.94 9.07 12.10
CA PRO A 128 24.51 9.55 13.32
C PRO A 128 23.47 9.31 14.41
N ALA A 129 23.89 8.70 15.52
CA ALA A 129 23.20 8.84 16.80
C ALA A 129 23.27 10.35 17.09
N ALA A 130 22.27 11.09 16.60
CA ALA A 130 22.38 12.53 16.56
C ALA A 130 22.24 13.10 17.96
N GLU A 131 23.34 13.44 18.54
CA GLU A 131 23.35 14.62 19.40
C GLU A 131 22.97 15.82 18.51
N HIS A 132 22.07 16.66 18.98
CA HIS A 132 21.53 17.81 18.28
C HIS A 132 22.60 18.72 17.61
N GLU A 133 23.82 18.74 18.14
CA GLU A 133 24.98 19.45 17.60
C GLU A 133 25.53 18.88 16.28
N GLU A 134 25.41 17.57 16.03
CA GLU A 134 25.92 16.97 14.79
C GLU A 134 25.01 17.24 13.59
N LEU A 135 23.70 17.35 13.79
CA LEU A 135 22.75 17.75 12.73
C LEU A 135 22.99 19.22 12.27
N ILE A 136 23.37 20.10 13.18
CA ILE A 136 23.77 21.47 12.86
C ILE A 136 25.05 21.49 12.03
N ASN A 137 26.00 20.60 12.33
CA ASN A 137 27.25 20.46 11.59
C ASN A 137 27.07 19.82 10.21
N TRP A 138 26.00 19.10 10.01
CA TRP A 138 25.66 18.44 8.72
C TRP A 138 25.03 19.40 7.70
N LEU A 139 24.48 20.53 8.13
CA LEU A 139 24.00 21.63 7.31
C LEU A 139 24.99 22.81 7.37
N PRO A 140 26.16 22.72 6.72
CA PRO A 140 27.19 23.74 6.86
C PRO A 140 26.65 25.10 6.46
N GLY A 141 26.67 26.03 7.42
CA GLY A 141 26.20 27.40 7.26
C GLY A 141 24.77 27.66 7.76
N THR A 142 24.06 26.67 8.29
CA THR A 142 22.74 26.88 8.91
C THR A 142 22.90 27.22 10.40
N THR A 143 22.32 28.30 10.84
CA THR A 143 22.31 28.71 12.26
C THR A 143 21.13 28.06 12.98
N GLN A 144 21.22 27.90 14.33
CA GLN A 144 20.12 27.43 15.15
C GLN A 144 18.83 28.26 14.95
N GLU A 145 18.97 29.58 14.80
CA GLU A 145 17.87 30.50 14.52
C GLU A 145 17.17 30.17 13.19
N GLN A 146 17.94 29.81 12.15
CA GLN A 146 17.38 29.40 10.85
C GLN A 146 16.66 28.04 10.95
N LEU A 147 17.15 27.10 11.76
CA LEU A 147 16.48 25.82 12.03
C LEU A 147 15.18 26.05 12.81
N ASP A 148 15.19 26.93 13.80
CA ASP A 148 14.00 27.28 14.58
C ASP A 148 12.95 27.97 13.73
N ASP A 149 13.36 28.91 12.86
CA ASP A 149 12.47 29.59 11.92
C ASP A 149 11.91 28.65 10.88
N TYR A 150 12.71 27.72 10.37
CA TYR A 150 12.23 26.69 9.46
C TYR A 150 11.25 25.74 10.17
N SER A 151 11.57 25.30 11.37
CA SER A 151 10.68 24.48 12.19
C SER A 151 9.36 25.17 12.51
N LYS A 152 9.39 26.48 12.79
CA LYS A 152 8.19 27.32 12.95
C LYS A 152 7.41 27.47 11.65
N SER A 153 8.10 27.67 10.53
CA SER A 153 7.47 27.80 9.22
C SER A 153 6.80 26.49 8.78
N ILE A 154 7.44 25.36 9.02
CA ILE A 154 6.84 24.04 8.79
C ILE A 154 5.62 23.84 9.71
N ARG A 155 5.74 24.14 11.00
CA ARG A 155 4.60 24.08 11.92
C ARG A 155 3.45 25.02 11.54
N ALA A 156 3.75 26.21 11.04
CA ALA A 156 2.76 27.17 10.56
C ALA A 156 2.10 26.75 9.25
N LEU A 157 2.84 26.06 8.36
CA LEU A 157 2.29 25.41 7.15
C LEU A 157 1.42 24.19 7.50
N ARG A 158 1.46 23.73 8.75
CA ARG A 158 0.80 22.55 9.29
C ARG A 158 -0.48 22.89 10.06
N GLU A 159 -1.20 23.91 9.66
CA GLU A 159 -2.59 24.04 10.10
C GLU A 159 -3.35 22.80 9.58
N GLN A 160 -3.44 21.76 10.44
CA GLN A 160 -4.27 20.61 10.15
C GLN A 160 -5.68 21.10 9.86
N GLN A 161 -6.07 21.00 8.62
CA GLN A 161 -7.41 21.36 8.20
C GLN A 161 -8.39 20.26 8.60
N ASP A 162 -9.35 20.58 9.45
CA ASP A 162 -10.47 19.67 9.73
C ASP A 162 -11.45 19.67 8.56
N LEU A 163 -11.58 18.52 7.90
CA LEU A 163 -12.51 18.32 6.79
C LEU A 163 -13.85 17.72 7.26
N GLY A 164 -14.03 17.56 8.58
CA GLY A 164 -15.26 17.08 9.19
C GLY A 164 -15.34 15.56 9.34
N THR A 165 -16.50 15.09 9.81
CA THR A 165 -16.76 13.68 10.04
C THR A 165 -17.37 13.04 8.80
N HIS A 166 -16.79 11.90 8.39
CA HIS A 166 -17.22 11.16 7.20
C HIS A 166 -17.39 9.68 7.53
N THR A 167 -18.32 9.05 6.81
CA THR A 167 -18.43 7.60 6.76
C THR A 167 -17.83 7.13 5.45
N LEU A 168 -16.70 6.42 5.53
CA LEU A 168 -15.93 5.97 4.38
C LEU A 168 -16.10 4.47 4.17
N ARG A 169 -16.05 4.06 2.89
CA ARG A 169 -16.02 2.66 2.47
C ARG A 169 -14.69 2.40 1.79
N GLY A 170 -13.97 1.38 2.24
CA GLY A 170 -12.64 1.10 1.72
C GLY A 170 -12.05 -0.17 2.31
N GLU A 171 -10.74 -0.26 2.27
CA GLU A 171 -9.98 -1.34 2.88
C GLU A 171 -8.72 -0.81 3.55
N ILE A 172 -8.27 -1.51 4.60
CA ILE A 172 -7.01 -1.17 5.28
C ILE A 172 -5.87 -1.87 4.56
N VAL A 173 -4.90 -1.09 4.09
CA VAL A 173 -3.72 -1.55 3.36
C VAL A 173 -2.44 -1.11 4.07
N ASP A 174 -1.33 -1.80 3.80
CA ASP A 174 -0.01 -1.27 4.10
C ASP A 174 0.49 -0.42 2.92
N PRO A 175 1.00 0.79 3.17
CA PRO A 175 1.40 1.70 2.11
C PRO A 175 2.58 1.20 1.30
N LYS A 176 3.53 0.49 1.90
CA LYS A 176 4.74 0.02 1.21
C LYS A 176 4.40 -0.92 0.07
N CYS A 177 3.56 -1.93 0.32
CA CYS A 177 3.12 -2.85 -0.70
C CYS A 177 2.15 -2.19 -1.68
N TYR A 178 1.17 -1.40 -1.17
CA TYR A 178 0.19 -0.75 -2.02
C TYR A 178 0.81 0.25 -2.99
N LEU A 179 1.76 1.08 -2.53
CA LEU A 179 2.36 2.11 -3.37
C LEU A 179 3.32 1.56 -4.43
N GLY A 180 3.97 0.41 -4.22
CA GLY A 180 4.90 -0.04 -5.26
C GLY A 180 5.44 -1.45 -5.16
N VAL A 181 5.53 -2.03 -3.96
CA VAL A 181 6.27 -3.29 -3.77
C VAL A 181 5.50 -4.51 -4.28
N MET A 182 4.17 -4.46 -4.22
CA MET A 182 3.32 -5.61 -4.59
C MET A 182 2.25 -5.25 -5.63
N GLN A 183 1.96 -6.21 -6.49
CA GLN A 183 0.89 -6.15 -7.48
C GLN A 183 0.05 -7.44 -7.41
N PRO A 184 -1.19 -7.39 -6.92
CA PRO A 184 -1.84 -6.26 -6.25
C PRO A 184 -1.33 -6.05 -4.83
N GLY A 185 -1.28 -4.80 -4.35
CA GLY A 185 -0.97 -4.42 -2.98
C GLY A 185 -2.21 -4.26 -2.09
N ASP A 186 -3.36 -4.76 -2.55
CA ASP A 186 -4.67 -4.63 -1.90
C ASP A 186 -5.51 -5.92 -2.01
N GLY A 187 -6.67 -5.92 -1.35
CA GLY A 187 -7.64 -6.98 -1.38
C GLY A 187 -7.27 -8.23 -0.59
N LYS A 188 -8.16 -9.21 -0.60
CA LYS A 188 -8.02 -10.44 0.20
C LYS A 188 -6.77 -11.26 -0.11
N THR A 189 -6.29 -11.22 -1.34
CA THR A 189 -5.07 -11.92 -1.75
C THR A 189 -3.83 -11.37 -1.06
N HIS A 190 -3.88 -10.08 -0.69
CA HIS A 190 -2.79 -9.40 0.01
C HIS A 190 -2.93 -9.41 1.54
N LYS A 191 -4.05 -9.90 2.09
CA LYS A 191 -4.39 -9.81 3.53
C LYS A 191 -3.27 -10.26 4.47
N VAL A 192 -2.68 -11.43 4.22
CA VAL A 192 -1.62 -11.97 5.09
C VAL A 192 -0.38 -11.08 5.06
N CYS A 193 0.01 -10.61 3.87
CA CYS A 193 1.15 -9.71 3.72
C CYS A 193 0.90 -8.38 4.43
N ALA A 194 -0.22 -7.72 4.17
CA ALA A 194 -0.58 -6.45 4.80
C ALA A 194 -0.64 -6.55 6.33
N THR A 195 -1.22 -7.65 6.85
CA THR A 195 -1.27 -7.89 8.29
C THR A 195 0.14 -7.99 8.89
N LEU A 196 1.07 -8.69 8.22
CA LEU A 196 2.45 -8.82 8.71
C LEU A 196 3.20 -7.49 8.65
N CYS A 197 2.99 -6.70 7.60
CA CYS A 197 3.58 -5.37 7.45
C CYS A 197 3.12 -4.43 8.56
N ILE A 198 1.81 -4.36 8.80
CA ILE A 198 1.22 -3.49 9.83
C ILE A 198 1.62 -3.97 11.24
N LYS A 199 1.66 -5.28 11.50
CA LYS A 199 2.20 -5.85 12.74
C LYS A 199 3.67 -5.53 12.96
N GLY A 200 4.44 -5.43 11.89
CA GLY A 200 5.83 -5.01 11.92
C GLY A 200 6.02 -3.51 12.11
N GLY A 201 4.94 -2.74 12.26
CA GLY A 201 5.00 -1.31 12.52
C GLY A 201 4.86 -0.42 11.29
N ILE A 202 4.63 -0.96 10.09
CA ILE A 202 4.32 -0.12 8.92
C ILE A 202 2.97 0.56 9.16
N PRO A 203 2.88 1.90 9.06
CA PRO A 203 1.64 2.62 9.33
C PRO A 203 0.50 2.18 8.40
N PRO A 204 -0.68 1.82 8.91
CA PRO A 204 -1.81 1.43 8.06
C PRO A 204 -2.42 2.63 7.36
N MET A 205 -2.93 2.42 6.15
CA MET A 205 -3.75 3.39 5.43
C MET A 205 -5.14 2.83 5.13
N LEU A 206 -6.16 3.68 5.23
CA LEU A 206 -7.49 3.39 4.70
C LEU A 206 -7.54 3.81 3.22
N LEU A 207 -7.63 2.84 2.33
CA LEU A 207 -7.75 3.05 0.89
C LEU A 207 -9.22 3.10 0.49
N VAL A 208 -9.65 4.22 -0.05
CA VAL A 208 -11.01 4.46 -0.54
C VAL A 208 -10.97 4.59 -2.06
N ARG A 209 -11.94 3.97 -2.75
CA ARG A 209 -12.12 4.11 -4.19
C ARG A 209 -13.50 4.67 -4.48
N ASP A 210 -13.56 5.64 -5.37
CA ASP A 210 -14.84 6.11 -5.90
C ASP A 210 -15.35 5.17 -7.03
N MET A 211 -16.54 5.46 -7.54
CA MET A 211 -17.15 4.67 -8.61
C MET A 211 -16.41 4.79 -9.95
N GLN A 212 -15.56 5.79 -10.11
CA GLN A 212 -14.72 6.01 -11.29
C GLN A 212 -13.35 5.33 -11.13
N GLY A 213 -13.09 4.68 -9.98
CA GLY A 213 -11.83 4.00 -9.68
C GLY A 213 -10.73 4.92 -9.14
N LYS A 214 -11.00 6.23 -8.98
CA LYS A 214 -10.05 7.15 -8.36
C LYS A 214 -9.87 6.81 -6.89
N THR A 215 -8.64 6.83 -6.43
CA THR A 215 -8.28 6.44 -5.06
C THR A 215 -8.00 7.64 -4.18
N ALA A 216 -8.31 7.48 -2.90
CA ALA A 216 -7.82 8.31 -1.81
C ALA A 216 -7.29 7.38 -0.70
N ALA A 217 -6.11 7.67 -0.17
CA ALA A 217 -5.54 6.90 0.93
C ALA A 217 -5.32 7.82 2.12
N TYR A 218 -5.75 7.35 3.28
CA TYR A 218 -5.74 8.10 4.52
C TYR A 218 -4.84 7.38 5.52
N LEU A 219 -3.90 8.06 6.14
CA LEU A 219 -3.18 7.52 7.29
C LEU A 219 -4.19 7.21 8.39
N LEU A 220 -4.24 5.96 8.85
CA LEU A 220 -5.29 5.49 9.75
C LEU A 220 -4.84 5.53 11.21
N THR A 221 -5.62 6.21 12.04
CA THR A 221 -5.43 6.27 13.49
C THR A 221 -6.72 5.92 14.22
N ASP A 222 -6.66 5.76 15.54
CA ASP A 222 -7.88 5.74 16.36
C ASP A 222 -8.51 7.15 16.46
N ALA A 223 -9.68 7.26 17.08
CA ALA A 223 -10.41 8.52 17.21
C ALA A 223 -9.66 9.59 18.03
N LYS A 224 -8.67 9.20 18.82
CA LYS A 224 -7.82 10.12 19.62
C LYS A 224 -6.53 10.51 18.89
N GLY A 225 -6.27 9.92 17.72
CA GLY A 225 -5.04 10.13 16.98
C GLY A 225 -3.90 9.20 17.38
N ASN A 226 -4.14 8.15 18.18
CA ASN A 226 -3.14 7.13 18.48
C ASN A 226 -3.02 6.13 17.32
N ALA A 227 -1.95 5.34 17.33
CA ALA A 227 -1.75 4.25 16.36
C ALA A 227 -2.95 3.28 16.32
N PHE A 228 -3.25 2.78 15.12
CA PHE A 228 -4.32 1.82 14.90
C PHE A 228 -4.07 0.53 15.71
N PRO A 229 -4.99 0.12 16.59
CA PRO A 229 -4.71 -0.92 17.56
C PRO A 229 -4.78 -2.32 16.98
N GLU A 230 -3.95 -3.23 17.49
CA GLU A 230 -3.87 -4.63 17.06
C GLU A 230 -5.21 -5.37 17.18
N SER A 231 -6.06 -4.99 18.15
CA SER A 231 -7.40 -5.56 18.33
C SER A 231 -8.31 -5.44 17.10
N HIS A 232 -7.95 -4.62 16.13
CA HIS A 232 -8.71 -4.39 14.89
C HIS A 232 -7.99 -4.88 13.62
N TYR A 233 -6.87 -5.58 13.75
CA TYR A 233 -6.13 -6.12 12.61
C TYR A 233 -6.90 -7.18 11.82
N GLU A 234 -7.94 -7.75 12.39
CA GLU A 234 -8.84 -8.66 11.67
C GLU A 234 -9.53 -8.02 10.47
N TYR A 235 -9.68 -6.67 10.47
CA TYR A 235 -10.31 -5.91 9.38
C TYR A 235 -9.35 -5.57 8.23
N ILE A 236 -8.04 -5.79 8.39
CA ILE A 236 -7.04 -5.50 7.34
C ILE A 236 -7.41 -6.26 6.06
N ALA A 237 -7.36 -5.55 4.92
CA ALA A 237 -7.66 -6.05 3.57
C ALA A 237 -9.08 -6.66 3.41
N ASP A 238 -9.98 -6.38 4.32
CA ASP A 238 -11.40 -6.65 4.13
C ASP A 238 -12.11 -5.36 3.64
N PRO A 239 -13.15 -5.49 2.80
CA PRO A 239 -13.99 -4.35 2.50
C PRO A 239 -14.76 -3.94 3.77
N ILE A 240 -14.54 -2.71 4.20
CA ILE A 240 -15.11 -2.17 5.43
C ILE A 240 -15.84 -0.85 5.19
N GLN A 241 -16.74 -0.53 6.10
CA GLN A 241 -17.25 0.81 6.32
C GLN A 241 -16.87 1.26 7.72
N VAL A 242 -16.45 2.50 7.85
CA VAL A 242 -16.05 3.10 9.13
C VAL A 242 -16.35 4.60 9.12
N THR A 243 -16.74 5.14 10.26
CA THR A 243 -17.00 6.57 10.48
C THR A 243 -15.82 7.18 11.24
N GLY A 244 -15.46 8.41 10.93
CA GLY A 244 -14.36 9.09 11.60
C GLY A 244 -14.15 10.51 11.09
N GLN A 245 -13.24 11.24 11.73
CA GLN A 245 -12.84 12.58 11.36
C GLN A 245 -11.75 12.54 10.30
N VAL A 246 -11.93 13.31 9.24
CA VAL A 246 -10.91 13.51 8.19
C VAL A 246 -10.15 14.79 8.48
N LEU A 247 -8.82 14.66 8.54
CA LEU A 247 -7.90 15.79 8.64
C LEU A 247 -7.01 15.81 7.41
N ARG A 248 -6.57 17.02 7.05
CA ARG A 248 -5.55 17.23 6.02
C ARG A 248 -4.35 17.93 6.65
N ASP A 249 -3.17 17.36 6.42
CA ASP A 249 -1.89 17.94 6.81
C ASP A 249 -0.99 17.97 5.55
N GLY A 250 -0.89 19.14 4.91
CA GLY A 250 -0.26 19.23 3.60
C GLY A 250 -0.95 18.36 2.55
N ASP A 251 -0.22 17.42 1.97
CA ASP A 251 -0.72 16.42 1.02
C ASP A 251 -1.16 15.10 1.70
N LEU A 252 -0.91 14.93 3.01
CA LEU A 252 -1.33 13.79 3.80
C LEU A 252 -2.79 13.95 4.25
N LEU A 253 -3.59 12.93 3.95
CA LEU A 253 -4.91 12.78 4.54
C LEU A 253 -4.81 11.84 5.73
N ILE A 254 -5.41 12.22 6.86
CA ILE A 254 -5.44 11.44 8.09
C ILE A 254 -6.90 11.12 8.40
N PHE A 255 -7.17 9.88 8.77
CA PHE A 255 -8.50 9.43 9.19
C PHE A 255 -8.46 8.95 10.64
N ARG A 256 -9.06 9.76 11.53
CA ARG A 256 -9.26 9.41 12.94
C ARG A 256 -10.53 8.58 13.06
N ALA A 257 -10.38 7.27 13.07
CA ALA A 257 -11.47 6.32 12.99
C ALA A 257 -12.17 6.11 14.34
N ASP A 258 -13.49 6.21 14.36
CA ASP A 258 -14.30 5.61 15.42
C ASP A 258 -14.34 4.10 15.21
N LEU A 259 -13.45 3.40 15.91
CA LEU A 259 -13.28 1.96 15.79
C LEU A 259 -14.52 1.15 16.20
N THR A 260 -15.45 1.76 16.96
CA THR A 260 -16.72 1.11 17.33
C THR A 260 -17.69 1.08 16.15
N SER A 261 -17.50 1.92 15.16
CA SER A 261 -18.32 2.02 13.94
C SER A 261 -17.87 1.07 12.83
N ILE A 262 -16.68 0.44 12.95
CA ILE A 262 -16.11 -0.38 11.89
C ILE A 262 -16.94 -1.64 11.65
N ARG A 263 -17.30 -1.89 10.41
CA ARG A 263 -18.02 -3.10 10.00
C ARG A 263 -17.56 -3.60 8.64
N ARG A 264 -17.56 -4.93 8.46
CA ARG A 264 -17.32 -5.53 7.16
C ARG A 264 -18.51 -5.30 6.24
N LEU A 265 -18.21 -4.96 4.98
CA LEU A 265 -19.21 -4.92 3.92
C LEU A 265 -19.43 -6.32 3.34
N ARG A 266 -20.69 -6.65 3.00
CA ARG A 266 -21.07 -7.86 2.29
C ARG A 266 -21.30 -7.55 0.82
N VAL A 267 -21.27 -8.57 -0.01
CA VAL A 267 -21.65 -8.43 -1.42
C VAL A 267 -23.11 -7.97 -1.48
N GLY A 268 -23.32 -6.75 -2.01
CA GLY A 268 -24.63 -6.12 -2.11
C GLY A 268 -24.91 -4.96 -1.14
N ASP A 269 -23.95 -4.64 -0.23
CA ASP A 269 -24.01 -3.46 0.65
C ASP A 269 -23.66 -2.12 -0.04
#